data_7c0547f1eef534e3b69a65273017fd2e
#
_entry.id   7c0547f1eef534e3b69a65273017fd2e
#
_cell.length_a   1.000
_cell.length_b   1.000
_cell.length_c   1.000
_cell.angle_alpha   90.00
_cell.angle_beta   90.00
_cell.angle_gamma   90.00
#
_symmetry.space_group_name_H-M   'P 1'
#
loop_
_entity.id
_entity.type
_entity.pdbx_description
1 polymer ?
#
loop_
_entity_poly.entity_id
_entity_poly.type
_entity_poly.pdbx_seq_one_letter_code
_entity_poly.pdbx_strand_id
1 'polypeptide(L)'
;MEDSMPVVFILIDGLRPDAIEAARCPNLRALRARAAATMRAQSVMPSVTLPCHTSIFHSVPPARHGITSNQWTPLARPLPGLFDLAHAAGKRTAFFYNWEELRDLGRPGSLDISYFRNTSYQPDGDSITAREVARVFAEGVPDLTFVYFGTVDTAGHHYGWMSEGQLGQLETVDCALGTVLEALPDDAAIILHSDHGGHDRNHGTAAPEDMTIPWLAAGPGIRQGYVIDASVSLLDTAPTIARLLGIAPHHEWEGICVEEIFEP
;
A
#
# COMPACT_ATOMS: atom_id res chain seq x y z
N MET A 1 25.16 15.07 -0.01
CA MET A 1 23.70 14.82 -0.04
C MET A 1 23.44 14.00 1.20
N GLU A 2 22.62 14.45 2.12
CA GLU A 2 22.16 13.57 3.19
C GLU A 2 21.44 12.40 2.53
N ASP A 3 21.87 11.18 2.83
CA ASP A 3 21.18 9.98 2.37
C ASP A 3 19.74 10.05 2.91
N SER A 4 18.78 10.22 2.02
CA SER A 4 17.37 10.26 2.45
C SER A 4 16.97 8.83 2.82
N MET A 5 16.30 8.69 3.96
CA MET A 5 15.71 7.43 4.38
C MET A 5 14.76 6.89 3.28
N PRO A 6 15.00 5.70 2.72
CA PRO A 6 14.09 5.15 1.74
C PRO A 6 12.74 4.78 2.38
N VAL A 7 11.66 5.03 1.66
CA VAL A 7 10.30 4.68 2.09
C VAL A 7 9.72 3.63 1.14
N VAL A 8 9.34 2.49 1.69
CA VAL A 8 8.72 1.40 0.95
C VAL A 8 7.27 1.26 1.37
N PHE A 9 6.38 1.57 0.47
CA PHE A 9 4.94 1.41 0.64
C PHE A 9 4.51 0.07 0.03
N ILE A 10 4.05 -0.85 0.87
CA ILE A 10 3.57 -2.18 0.49
C ILE A 10 2.06 -2.22 0.66
N LEU A 11 1.36 -2.62 -0.37
CA LEU A 11 -0.09 -2.78 -0.33
C LEU A 11 -0.45 -4.24 -0.63
N ILE A 12 -1.27 -4.82 0.24
CA ILE A 12 -1.85 -6.16 0.05
C ILE A 12 -3.34 -5.98 -0.22
N ASP A 13 -3.75 -6.17 -1.47
CA ASP A 13 -5.11 -5.97 -1.94
C ASP A 13 -6.10 -6.92 -1.25
N GLY A 14 -7.23 -6.39 -0.79
CA GLY A 14 -8.29 -7.17 -0.17
C GLY A 14 -7.97 -7.75 1.22
N LEU A 15 -6.91 -7.27 1.90
CA LEU A 15 -6.49 -7.79 3.20
C LEU A 15 -7.37 -7.24 4.33
N ARG A 16 -8.07 -8.13 5.01
CA ARG A 16 -8.82 -7.84 6.25
C ARG A 16 -7.92 -7.95 7.48
N PRO A 17 -8.15 -7.12 8.52
CA PRO A 17 -7.40 -7.21 9.78
C PRO A 17 -7.53 -8.56 10.48
N ASP A 18 -8.71 -9.18 10.47
CA ASP A 18 -8.98 -10.48 11.11
C ASP A 18 -8.35 -11.65 10.34
N ALA A 19 -8.08 -11.52 9.05
CA ALA A 19 -7.35 -12.52 8.26
C ALA A 19 -5.89 -12.67 8.74
N ILE A 20 -5.26 -11.61 9.24
CA ILE A 20 -3.90 -11.64 9.80
C ILE A 20 -3.83 -12.57 11.03
N GLU A 21 -4.90 -12.60 11.81
CA GLU A 21 -4.98 -13.47 12.99
C GLU A 21 -5.37 -14.92 12.62
N ALA A 22 -6.19 -15.09 11.59
CA ALA A 22 -6.70 -16.38 11.15
C ALA A 22 -5.67 -17.19 10.34
N ALA A 23 -4.86 -16.55 9.51
CA ALA A 23 -3.85 -17.19 8.68
C ALA A 23 -2.49 -17.29 9.41
N ARG A 24 -1.60 -18.14 8.91
CA ARG A 24 -0.22 -18.25 9.39
C ARG A 24 0.69 -17.25 8.69
N CYS A 25 0.74 -16.02 9.20
CA CYS A 25 1.48 -14.90 8.64
C CYS A 25 2.61 -14.42 9.56
N PRO A 26 3.73 -15.15 9.67
CA PRO A 26 4.80 -14.79 10.60
C PRO A 26 5.48 -13.47 10.27
N ASN A 27 5.70 -13.14 8.99
CA ASN A 27 6.35 -11.91 8.55
C ASN A 27 5.49 -10.67 8.85
N LEU A 28 4.20 -10.73 8.50
CA LEU A 28 3.25 -9.65 8.76
C LEU A 28 3.05 -9.42 10.26
N ARG A 29 2.98 -10.51 11.06
CA ARG A 29 2.89 -10.40 12.52
C ARG A 29 4.18 -9.84 13.13
N ALA A 30 5.35 -10.24 12.65
CA ALA A 30 6.63 -9.70 13.11
C ALA A 30 6.76 -8.21 12.75
N LEU A 31 6.33 -7.81 11.54
CA LEU A 31 6.29 -6.40 11.15
C LEU A 31 5.35 -5.61 12.07
N ARG A 32 4.13 -6.10 12.28
CA ARG A 32 3.15 -5.46 13.17
C ARG A 32 3.66 -5.30 14.60
N ALA A 33 4.37 -6.29 15.13
CA ALA A 33 4.89 -6.25 16.49
C ALA A 33 5.92 -5.13 16.73
N ARG A 34 6.62 -4.69 15.67
CA ARG A 34 7.59 -3.59 15.72
C ARG A 34 7.09 -2.29 15.10
N ALA A 35 5.87 -2.25 14.61
CA ALA A 35 5.27 -1.09 13.94
C ALA A 35 4.44 -0.22 14.91
N ALA A 36 4.22 1.04 14.53
CA ALA A 36 3.04 1.78 14.93
C ALA A 36 1.90 1.32 14.03
N ALA A 37 0.79 0.85 14.60
CA ALA A 37 -0.24 0.16 13.83
C ALA A 37 -1.66 0.42 14.33
N THR A 38 -2.62 0.42 13.40
CA THR A 38 -4.05 0.28 13.70
C THR A 38 -4.66 -0.81 12.83
N MET A 39 -5.59 -1.55 13.42
CA MET A 39 -6.41 -2.55 12.73
C MET A 39 -7.81 -2.00 12.41
N ARG A 40 -7.99 -0.69 12.46
CA ARG A 40 -9.27 0.00 12.31
C ARG A 40 -9.20 1.17 11.33
N ALA A 41 -8.17 1.20 10.48
CA ALA A 41 -8.10 2.21 9.43
C ALA A 41 -9.27 2.04 8.45
N GLN A 42 -9.64 3.12 7.78
CA GLN A 42 -10.81 3.16 6.93
C GLN A 42 -10.45 3.32 5.45
N SER A 43 -11.03 2.47 4.64
CA SER A 43 -11.07 2.62 3.19
C SER A 43 -11.98 3.79 2.78
N VAL A 44 -12.04 4.06 1.48
CA VAL A 44 -12.96 5.05 0.87
C VAL A 44 -14.11 4.35 0.14
N MET A 45 -15.17 5.11 -0.15
CA MET A 45 -16.31 4.61 -0.94
C MET A 45 -16.27 5.15 -2.38
N PRO A 46 -16.42 4.27 -3.39
CA PRO A 46 -16.57 2.81 -3.28
C PRO A 46 -15.27 2.13 -2.87
N SER A 47 -15.36 1.09 -2.03
CA SER A 47 -14.24 0.27 -1.58
C SER A 47 -13.81 -0.71 -2.68
N VAL A 48 -13.31 -0.16 -3.78
CA VAL A 48 -12.91 -0.83 -5.02
C VAL A 48 -11.47 -0.44 -5.33
N THR A 49 -10.69 -1.36 -5.84
CA THR A 49 -9.23 -1.25 -5.97
C THR A 49 -8.76 0.05 -6.60
N LEU A 50 -9.13 0.36 -7.86
CA LEU A 50 -8.62 1.56 -8.53
C LEU A 50 -9.08 2.89 -7.90
N PRO A 51 -10.36 3.07 -7.48
CA PRO A 51 -10.79 4.20 -6.65
C PRO A 51 -9.96 4.38 -5.37
N CYS A 52 -9.73 3.28 -4.64
CA CYS A 52 -8.94 3.31 -3.40
C CYS A 52 -7.48 3.72 -3.66
N HIS A 53 -6.82 3.11 -4.65
CA HIS A 53 -5.44 3.45 -5.02
C HIS A 53 -5.31 4.90 -5.50
N THR A 54 -6.28 5.38 -6.29
CA THR A 54 -6.30 6.79 -6.70
C THR A 54 -6.41 7.71 -5.48
N SER A 55 -7.27 7.35 -4.51
CA SER A 55 -7.38 8.09 -3.25
C SER A 55 -6.09 8.05 -2.42
N ILE A 56 -5.42 6.90 -2.34
CA ILE A 56 -4.15 6.75 -1.63
C ILE A 56 -3.08 7.69 -2.21
N PHE A 57 -2.89 7.67 -3.53
CA PHE A 57 -1.80 8.44 -4.16
C PHE A 57 -2.09 9.92 -4.29
N HIS A 58 -3.34 10.31 -4.43
CA HIS A 58 -3.74 11.72 -4.57
C HIS A 58 -4.29 12.34 -3.29
N SER A 59 -4.46 11.55 -2.21
CA SER A 59 -4.96 12.00 -0.90
C SER A 59 -6.28 12.77 -0.99
N VAL A 60 -7.19 12.34 -1.87
CA VAL A 60 -8.54 12.89 -2.03
C VAL A 60 -9.56 11.77 -2.25
N PRO A 61 -10.83 11.98 -1.85
CA PRO A 61 -11.85 10.94 -1.99
C PRO A 61 -12.29 10.71 -3.46
N PRO A 62 -12.89 9.55 -3.77
CA PRO A 62 -13.40 9.22 -5.11
C PRO A 62 -14.35 10.27 -5.71
N ALA A 63 -15.15 10.93 -4.88
CA ALA A 63 -16.04 12.01 -5.32
C ALA A 63 -15.27 13.21 -5.89
N ARG A 64 -14.00 13.40 -5.53
CA ARG A 64 -13.16 14.51 -6.00
C ARG A 64 -12.32 14.13 -7.20
N HIS A 65 -11.67 12.95 -7.21
CA HIS A 65 -10.86 12.52 -8.35
C HIS A 65 -11.70 11.89 -9.48
N GLY A 66 -12.94 11.46 -9.21
CA GLY A 66 -13.88 10.99 -10.24
C GLY A 66 -13.68 9.53 -10.68
N ILE A 67 -12.70 8.81 -10.15
CA ILE A 67 -12.52 7.36 -10.41
C ILE A 67 -13.39 6.59 -9.42
N THR A 68 -14.42 5.90 -9.93
CA THR A 68 -15.41 5.20 -9.10
C THR A 68 -15.58 3.73 -9.45
N SER A 69 -14.75 3.20 -10.35
CA SER A 69 -14.70 1.80 -10.76
C SER A 69 -13.27 1.43 -11.18
N ASN A 70 -13.03 0.16 -11.51
CA ASN A 70 -11.75 -0.31 -12.05
C ASN A 70 -11.52 0.09 -13.51
N GLN A 71 -12.05 1.24 -13.92
CA GLN A 71 -11.84 1.84 -15.23
C GLN A 71 -11.21 3.21 -15.06
N TRP A 72 -9.98 3.36 -15.57
CA TRP A 72 -9.30 4.65 -15.55
C TRP A 72 -9.99 5.66 -16.45
N THR A 73 -10.18 6.86 -15.91
CA THR A 73 -10.55 8.04 -16.69
C THR A 73 -9.60 9.19 -16.32
N PRO A 74 -9.11 9.97 -17.30
CA PRO A 74 -8.26 11.11 -16.98
C PRO A 74 -8.95 12.07 -16.02
N LEU A 75 -8.20 12.53 -15.01
CA LEU A 75 -8.70 13.53 -14.06
C LEU A 75 -9.04 14.82 -14.82
N ALA A 76 -10.26 15.33 -14.66
CA ALA A 76 -10.71 16.57 -15.29
C ALA A 76 -9.90 17.79 -14.84
N ARG A 77 -9.33 17.76 -13.64
CA ARG A 77 -8.36 18.71 -13.11
C ARG A 77 -7.13 17.95 -12.68
N PRO A 78 -5.95 18.30 -13.21
CA PRO A 78 -4.71 17.66 -12.78
C PRO A 78 -4.52 17.85 -11.27
N LEU A 79 -4.38 16.74 -10.56
CA LEU A 79 -4.03 16.71 -9.14
C LEU A 79 -2.72 15.94 -9.00
N PRO A 80 -1.63 16.56 -8.55
CA PRO A 80 -0.39 15.85 -8.34
C PRO A 80 -0.54 14.73 -7.31
N GLY A 81 -0.07 13.53 -7.66
CA GLY A 81 0.00 12.41 -6.74
C GLY A 81 1.32 12.38 -5.97
N LEU A 82 1.44 11.44 -5.05
CA LEU A 82 2.63 11.23 -4.22
C LEU A 82 3.90 11.06 -5.08
N PHE A 83 3.84 10.25 -6.13
CA PHE A 83 4.97 10.02 -7.03
C PHE A 83 5.35 11.26 -7.84
N ASP A 84 4.38 12.08 -8.24
CA ASP A 84 4.65 13.34 -8.92
C ASP A 84 5.44 14.30 -8.01
N LEU A 85 5.04 14.40 -6.74
CA LEU A 85 5.73 15.26 -5.76
C LEU A 85 7.12 14.72 -5.40
N ALA A 86 7.24 13.41 -5.21
CA ALA A 86 8.53 12.79 -4.91
C ALA A 86 9.52 13.02 -6.06
N HIS A 87 9.11 12.75 -7.29
CA HIS A 87 9.94 12.99 -8.47
C HIS A 87 10.30 14.48 -8.65
N ALA A 88 9.34 15.38 -8.47
CA ALA A 88 9.59 16.82 -8.53
C ALA A 88 10.57 17.31 -7.45
N ALA A 89 10.64 16.60 -6.31
CA ALA A 89 11.62 16.84 -5.24
C ALA A 89 12.97 16.15 -5.49
N GLY A 90 13.19 15.56 -6.68
CA GLY A 90 14.42 14.86 -7.05
C GLY A 90 14.62 13.49 -6.39
N LYS A 91 13.55 12.89 -5.87
CA LYS A 91 13.57 11.55 -5.29
C LYS A 91 13.54 10.49 -6.39
N ARG A 92 14.33 9.44 -6.24
CA ARG A 92 14.29 8.27 -7.10
C ARG A 92 13.07 7.42 -6.76
N THR A 93 12.23 7.11 -7.74
CA THR A 93 10.92 6.48 -7.53
C THR A 93 10.80 5.13 -8.22
N ALA A 94 10.08 4.19 -7.61
CA ALA A 94 9.86 2.86 -8.17
C ALA A 94 8.43 2.36 -7.91
N PHE A 95 7.86 1.64 -8.89
CA PHE A 95 6.50 1.13 -8.85
C PHE A 95 6.48 -0.32 -9.34
N PHE A 96 6.16 -1.27 -8.46
CA PHE A 96 6.09 -2.69 -8.75
C PHE A 96 4.66 -3.18 -8.57
N TYR A 97 4.07 -3.72 -9.63
CA TYR A 97 2.68 -4.14 -9.59
C TYR A 97 2.41 -5.30 -10.55
N ASN A 98 1.35 -6.06 -10.29
CA ASN A 98 0.97 -7.22 -11.07
C ASN A 98 -0.48 -7.21 -11.57
N TRP A 99 -1.18 -6.08 -11.40
CA TRP A 99 -2.52 -5.85 -11.95
C TRP A 99 -2.51 -4.63 -12.88
N GLU A 100 -3.01 -4.82 -14.12
CA GLU A 100 -2.78 -3.87 -15.21
C GLU A 100 -3.39 -2.48 -14.97
N GLU A 101 -4.54 -2.41 -14.32
CA GLU A 101 -5.30 -1.19 -14.15
C GLU A 101 -4.58 -0.14 -13.27
N LEU A 102 -3.53 -0.55 -12.54
CA LEU A 102 -2.68 0.38 -11.77
C LEU A 102 -1.68 1.17 -12.63
N ARG A 103 -1.47 0.82 -13.90
CA ARG A 103 -0.46 1.45 -14.77
C ARG A 103 -0.64 2.97 -14.90
N ASP A 104 -1.88 3.44 -14.90
CA ASP A 104 -2.19 4.86 -15.10
C ASP A 104 -1.96 5.71 -13.85
N LEU A 105 -1.75 5.08 -12.68
CA LEU A 105 -1.38 5.75 -11.44
C LEU A 105 0.10 6.13 -11.40
N GLY A 106 0.94 5.36 -12.07
CA GLY A 106 2.35 5.65 -12.29
C GLY A 106 2.55 6.47 -13.55
N ARG A 107 2.42 7.79 -13.49
CA ARG A 107 2.54 8.66 -14.67
C ARG A 107 3.90 8.53 -15.34
N PRO A 108 3.95 8.45 -16.68
CA PRO A 108 5.21 8.54 -17.40
C PRO A 108 5.95 9.83 -17.03
N GLY A 109 7.23 9.70 -16.62
CA GLY A 109 8.06 10.82 -16.20
C GLY A 109 8.05 11.08 -14.69
N SER A 110 7.20 10.42 -13.91
CA SER A 110 7.23 10.47 -12.43
C SER A 110 7.83 9.20 -11.82
N LEU A 111 8.19 8.20 -12.64
CA LEU A 111 8.81 6.95 -12.22
C LEU A 111 10.17 6.74 -12.88
N ASP A 112 11.19 6.45 -12.06
CA ASP A 112 12.50 6.01 -12.53
C ASP A 112 12.51 4.52 -12.85
N ILE A 113 11.73 3.74 -12.08
CA ILE A 113 11.56 2.31 -12.27
C ILE A 113 10.06 1.99 -12.28
N SER A 114 9.61 1.31 -13.33
CA SER A 114 8.26 0.75 -13.42
C SER A 114 8.36 -0.71 -13.83
N TYR A 115 7.94 -1.60 -12.95
CA TYR A 115 7.87 -3.03 -13.21
C TYR A 115 6.43 -3.50 -13.18
N PHE A 116 5.97 -4.01 -14.31
CA PHE A 116 4.66 -4.62 -14.46
C PHE A 116 4.78 -6.03 -15.01
N ARG A 117 4.09 -6.96 -14.38
CA ARG A 117 3.86 -8.29 -14.92
C ARG A 117 2.46 -8.75 -14.53
N ASN A 118 1.60 -8.97 -15.51
CA ASN A 118 0.20 -9.36 -15.27
C ASN A 118 0.10 -10.77 -14.66
N THR A 119 0.21 -10.86 -13.35
CA THR A 119 0.24 -12.12 -12.59
C THR A 119 -0.67 -12.11 -11.35
N SER A 120 -1.52 -11.09 -11.17
CA SER A 120 -2.44 -11.03 -10.02
C SER A 120 -3.41 -12.22 -9.96
N TYR A 121 -3.65 -12.88 -11.09
CA TYR A 121 -4.49 -14.08 -11.20
C TYR A 121 -3.72 -15.40 -11.04
N GLN A 122 -2.43 -15.36 -10.75
CA GLN A 122 -1.57 -16.53 -10.56
C GLN A 122 -1.22 -16.66 -9.08
N PRO A 123 -1.35 -17.83 -8.45
CA PRO A 123 -1.09 -17.97 -7.02
C PRO A 123 0.31 -17.53 -6.57
N ASP A 124 1.33 -17.62 -7.43
CA ASP A 124 2.70 -17.18 -7.18
C ASP A 124 3.00 -15.74 -7.69
N GLY A 125 1.98 -15.01 -8.16
CA GLY A 125 2.12 -13.70 -8.79
C GLY A 125 2.83 -12.67 -7.90
N ASP A 126 2.47 -12.62 -6.63
CA ASP A 126 3.09 -11.70 -5.67
C ASP A 126 4.53 -12.12 -5.33
N SER A 127 4.83 -13.43 -5.31
CA SER A 127 6.19 -13.94 -5.16
C SER A 127 7.10 -13.57 -6.34
N ILE A 128 6.53 -13.50 -7.55
CA ILE A 128 7.25 -13.00 -8.74
C ILE A 128 7.59 -11.52 -8.58
N THR A 129 6.62 -10.71 -8.16
CA THR A 129 6.82 -9.28 -7.88
C THR A 129 7.85 -9.06 -6.78
N ALA A 130 7.76 -9.79 -5.67
CA ALA A 130 8.69 -9.67 -4.54
C ALA A 130 10.15 -9.98 -4.93
N ARG A 131 10.38 -11.03 -5.73
CA ARG A 131 11.72 -11.35 -6.24
C ARG A 131 12.30 -10.24 -7.11
N GLU A 132 11.48 -9.57 -7.92
CA GLU A 132 11.95 -8.44 -8.74
C GLU A 132 12.26 -7.21 -7.87
N VAL A 133 11.45 -6.93 -6.85
CA VAL A 133 11.75 -5.91 -5.84
C VAL A 133 13.10 -6.18 -5.19
N ALA A 134 13.32 -7.40 -4.69
CA ALA A 134 14.58 -7.78 -4.05
C ALA A 134 15.79 -7.66 -5.01
N ARG A 135 15.60 -8.02 -6.28
CA ARG A 135 16.65 -7.86 -7.31
C ARG A 135 17.03 -6.38 -7.50
N VAL A 136 16.04 -5.50 -7.59
CA VAL A 136 16.29 -4.06 -7.74
C VAL A 136 16.91 -3.47 -6.48
N PHE A 137 16.47 -3.88 -5.29
CA PHE A 137 17.00 -3.40 -4.03
C PHE A 137 18.47 -3.79 -3.81
N ALA A 138 18.92 -4.93 -4.37
CA ALA A 138 20.33 -5.32 -4.36
C ALA A 138 21.22 -4.36 -5.16
N GLU A 139 20.67 -3.59 -6.11
CA GLU A 139 21.36 -2.55 -6.87
C GLU A 139 21.27 -1.16 -6.22
N GLY A 140 20.44 -1.03 -5.19
CA GLY A 140 20.18 0.21 -4.43
C GLY A 140 18.70 0.51 -4.31
N VAL A 141 18.22 0.73 -3.08
CA VAL A 141 16.82 1.02 -2.79
C VAL A 141 16.48 2.42 -3.27
N PRO A 142 15.39 2.61 -4.06
CA PRO A 142 14.88 3.94 -4.42
C PRO A 142 14.37 4.70 -3.19
N ASP A 143 14.34 6.04 -3.25
CA ASP A 143 13.82 6.88 -2.15
C ASP A 143 12.35 6.59 -1.85
N LEU A 144 11.54 6.34 -2.88
CA LEU A 144 10.15 5.93 -2.75
C LEU A 144 9.87 4.70 -3.61
N THR A 145 9.45 3.63 -2.99
CA THR A 145 9.02 2.41 -3.70
C THR A 145 7.59 2.05 -3.32
N PHE A 146 6.76 1.76 -4.31
CA PHE A 146 5.47 1.10 -4.14
C PHE A 146 5.53 -0.35 -4.59
N VAL A 147 4.99 -1.24 -3.77
CA VAL A 147 4.89 -2.68 -4.05
C VAL A 147 3.44 -3.10 -3.86
N TYR A 148 2.82 -3.60 -4.92
CA TYR A 148 1.46 -4.09 -4.91
C TYR A 148 1.41 -5.61 -4.99
N PHE A 149 0.68 -6.21 -4.06
CA PHE A 149 0.36 -7.63 -4.00
C PHE A 149 -1.14 -7.84 -4.18
N GLY A 150 -1.55 -8.40 -5.34
CA GLY A 150 -2.95 -8.48 -5.74
C GLY A 150 -3.62 -9.84 -5.55
N THR A 151 -2.87 -10.89 -5.18
CA THR A 151 -3.40 -12.26 -5.23
C THR A 151 -4.34 -12.62 -4.08
N VAL A 152 -4.33 -11.88 -2.95
CA VAL A 152 -5.26 -12.12 -1.82
C VAL A 152 -6.68 -11.73 -2.21
N ASP A 153 -6.85 -10.58 -2.89
CA ASP A 153 -8.12 -10.14 -3.46
C ASP A 153 -8.66 -11.15 -4.47
N THR A 154 -7.83 -11.55 -5.43
CA THR A 154 -8.19 -12.57 -6.42
C THR A 154 -8.65 -13.89 -5.77
N ALA A 155 -7.98 -14.33 -4.71
CA ALA A 155 -8.38 -15.50 -3.95
C ALA A 155 -9.70 -15.28 -3.21
N GLY A 156 -9.94 -14.07 -2.69
CA GLY A 156 -11.20 -13.65 -2.09
C GLY A 156 -12.38 -13.78 -3.06
N HIS A 157 -12.23 -13.28 -4.28
CA HIS A 157 -13.24 -13.43 -5.33
C HIS A 157 -13.45 -14.89 -5.73
N HIS A 158 -12.40 -15.69 -5.75
CA HIS A 158 -12.48 -17.09 -6.20
C HIS A 158 -13.04 -18.01 -5.12
N TYR A 159 -12.53 -17.92 -3.89
CA TYR A 159 -12.86 -18.85 -2.79
C TYR A 159 -13.82 -18.26 -1.75
N GLY A 160 -13.94 -16.96 -1.67
CA GLY A 160 -14.60 -16.20 -0.61
C GLY A 160 -13.61 -15.69 0.43
N TRP A 161 -13.87 -14.48 0.94
CA TRP A 161 -13.10 -13.91 2.03
C TRP A 161 -13.19 -14.76 3.29
N MET A 162 -12.11 -14.88 4.04
CA MET A 162 -11.96 -15.70 5.24
C MET A 162 -12.12 -17.21 5.01
N SER A 163 -12.23 -17.67 3.77
CA SER A 163 -12.18 -19.12 3.45
C SER A 163 -10.76 -19.66 3.58
N GLU A 164 -10.65 -20.98 3.73
CA GLU A 164 -9.36 -21.67 3.77
C GLU A 164 -8.49 -21.37 2.53
N GLY A 165 -9.11 -21.27 1.35
CA GLY A 165 -8.41 -20.94 0.10
C GLY A 165 -7.84 -19.52 0.08
N GLN A 166 -8.58 -18.53 0.56
CA GLN A 166 -8.10 -17.14 0.63
C GLN A 166 -7.05 -16.97 1.74
N LEU A 167 -7.25 -17.60 2.90
CA LEU A 167 -6.26 -17.56 3.98
C LEU A 167 -4.95 -18.27 3.58
N GLY A 168 -5.01 -19.38 2.84
CA GLY A 168 -3.83 -20.04 2.28
C GLY A 168 -3.09 -19.19 1.24
N GLN A 169 -3.81 -18.37 0.45
CA GLN A 169 -3.18 -17.40 -0.42
C GLN A 169 -2.49 -16.28 0.37
N LEU A 170 -3.10 -15.80 1.45
CA LEU A 170 -2.47 -14.82 2.34
C LEU A 170 -1.16 -15.36 2.96
N GLU A 171 -1.09 -16.65 3.32
CA GLU A 171 0.16 -17.27 3.77
C GLU A 171 1.25 -17.26 2.69
N THR A 172 0.86 -17.43 1.42
CA THR A 172 1.79 -17.32 0.28
C THR A 172 2.29 -15.88 0.11
N VAL A 173 1.40 -14.90 0.25
CA VAL A 173 1.75 -13.47 0.19
C VAL A 173 2.62 -13.05 1.38
N ASP A 174 2.42 -13.63 2.56
CA ASP A 174 3.30 -13.40 3.70
C ASP A 174 4.75 -13.84 3.43
N CYS A 175 4.95 -14.96 2.70
CA CYS A 175 6.28 -15.35 2.25
C CYS A 175 6.87 -14.35 1.23
N ALA A 176 6.05 -13.83 0.31
CA ALA A 176 6.48 -12.78 -0.61
C ALA A 176 6.86 -11.49 0.12
N LEU A 177 6.06 -11.10 1.13
CA LEU A 177 6.40 -9.99 2.03
C LEU A 177 7.74 -10.22 2.71
N GLY A 178 7.99 -11.42 3.25
CA GLY A 178 9.29 -11.79 3.84
C GLY A 178 10.45 -11.53 2.89
N THR A 179 10.32 -11.91 1.62
CA THR A 179 11.34 -11.67 0.58
C THR A 179 11.64 -10.17 0.40
N VAL A 180 10.62 -9.32 0.43
CA VAL A 180 10.82 -7.86 0.33
C VAL A 180 11.47 -7.32 1.59
N LEU A 181 11.00 -7.72 2.77
CA LEU A 181 11.51 -7.24 4.07
C LEU A 181 12.99 -7.62 4.28
N GLU A 182 13.40 -8.82 3.86
CA GLU A 182 14.80 -9.29 3.94
C GLU A 182 15.75 -8.51 3.02
N ALA A 183 15.23 -7.92 1.94
CA ALA A 183 16.02 -7.12 1.00
C ALA A 183 16.12 -5.64 1.38
N LEU A 184 15.42 -5.20 2.44
CA LEU A 184 15.45 -3.82 2.89
C LEU A 184 16.66 -3.55 3.80
N PRO A 185 17.28 -2.36 3.69
CA PRO A 185 18.25 -1.92 4.67
C PRO A 185 17.56 -1.51 5.99
N ASP A 186 18.32 -1.52 7.08
CA ASP A 186 17.81 -1.23 8.42
C ASP A 186 17.25 0.19 8.59
N ASP A 187 17.70 1.12 7.75
CA ASP A 187 17.29 2.53 7.74
C ASP A 187 16.06 2.81 6.86
N ALA A 188 15.45 1.78 6.25
CA ALA A 188 14.24 1.97 5.48
C ALA A 188 13.00 2.13 6.37
N ALA A 189 12.12 3.07 6.00
CA ALA A 189 10.76 3.14 6.53
C ALA A 189 9.81 2.30 5.68
N ILE A 190 8.88 1.63 6.34
CA ILE A 190 7.86 0.79 5.72
C ILE A 190 6.50 1.33 6.09
N ILE A 191 5.64 1.56 5.10
CA ILE A 191 4.19 1.68 5.28
C ILE A 191 3.57 0.43 4.66
N LEU A 192 2.70 -0.26 5.41
CA LEU A 192 1.95 -1.40 4.88
C LEU A 192 0.48 -1.27 5.26
N HIS A 193 -0.39 -1.39 4.26
CA HIS A 193 -1.84 -1.47 4.49
C HIS A 193 -2.54 -2.19 3.34
N SER A 194 -3.87 -2.34 3.46
CA SER A 194 -4.75 -2.75 2.38
C SER A 194 -5.47 -1.54 1.80
N ASP A 195 -6.06 -1.70 0.64
CA ASP A 195 -6.96 -0.71 0.02
C ASP A 195 -8.43 -0.91 0.46
N HIS A 196 -8.85 -2.14 0.63
CA HIS A 196 -10.16 -2.57 1.15
C HIS A 196 -10.07 -3.96 1.76
N GLY A 197 -11.12 -4.39 2.39
CA GLY A 197 -11.35 -5.79 2.76
C GLY A 197 -12.29 -6.48 1.78
N GLY A 198 -13.20 -7.31 2.30
CA GLY A 198 -14.22 -7.97 1.49
C GLY A 198 -15.05 -8.96 2.31
N HIS A 199 -16.18 -9.36 1.76
CA HIS A 199 -17.07 -10.35 2.37
C HIS A 199 -17.67 -11.26 1.29
N ASP A 200 -18.04 -12.46 1.66
CA ASP A 200 -18.48 -13.48 0.71
C ASP A 200 -17.43 -13.64 -0.41
N ARG A 201 -17.76 -13.27 -1.63
CA ARG A 201 -16.86 -13.25 -2.80
C ARG A 201 -16.80 -11.88 -3.47
N ASN A 202 -17.04 -10.82 -2.73
CA ASN A 202 -17.16 -9.47 -3.28
C ASN A 202 -16.72 -8.41 -2.28
N HIS A 203 -16.59 -7.19 -2.76
CA HIS A 203 -16.31 -5.96 -2.00
C HIS A 203 -16.91 -4.76 -2.73
N GLY A 204 -16.67 -3.54 -2.28
CA GLY A 204 -17.13 -2.32 -2.93
C GLY A 204 -18.32 -1.67 -2.21
N THR A 205 -18.68 -2.19 -1.04
CA THR A 205 -19.79 -1.71 -0.23
C THR A 205 -19.32 -0.93 1.01
N ALA A 206 -20.26 -0.34 1.74
CA ALA A 206 -19.99 0.28 3.03
C ALA A 206 -20.00 -0.71 4.21
N ALA A 207 -20.00 -2.01 3.95
CA ALA A 207 -19.90 -3.04 4.99
C ALA A 207 -18.59 -2.89 5.77
N PRO A 208 -18.59 -3.09 7.09
CA PRO A 208 -17.38 -3.01 7.90
C PRO A 208 -16.26 -3.93 7.39
N GLU A 209 -16.61 -5.09 6.84
CA GLU A 209 -15.69 -6.07 6.27
C GLU A 209 -14.96 -5.56 5.02
N ASP A 210 -15.59 -4.66 4.25
CA ASP A 210 -15.00 -4.02 3.07
C ASP A 210 -14.20 -2.77 3.46
N MET A 211 -14.69 -2.02 4.45
CA MET A 211 -14.18 -0.71 4.80
C MET A 211 -13.03 -0.72 5.80
N THR A 212 -12.96 -1.75 6.67
CA THR A 212 -11.94 -1.79 7.73
C THR A 212 -10.69 -2.50 7.26
N ILE A 213 -9.56 -1.79 7.35
CA ILE A 213 -8.26 -2.28 6.88
C ILE A 213 -7.18 -2.18 7.96
N PRO A 214 -6.12 -3.03 7.90
CA PRO A 214 -4.92 -2.82 8.69
C PRO A 214 -4.11 -1.65 8.10
N TRP A 215 -3.42 -0.88 8.96
CA TRP A 215 -2.45 0.15 8.55
C TRP A 215 -1.27 0.13 9.52
N LEU A 216 -0.05 -0.02 8.99
CA LEU A 216 1.18 -0.21 9.76
C LEU A 216 2.27 0.74 9.24
N ALA A 217 3.06 1.29 10.17
CA ALA A 217 4.27 2.04 9.85
C ALA A 217 5.43 1.54 10.73
N ALA A 218 6.60 1.29 10.13
CA ALA A 218 7.79 0.85 10.85
C ALA A 218 9.05 1.45 10.20
N GLY A 219 10.07 1.74 11.01
CA GLY A 219 11.35 2.28 10.54
C GLY A 219 11.95 3.28 11.53
N PRO A 220 13.07 3.89 11.20
CA PRO A 220 13.71 4.89 12.05
C PRO A 220 12.79 6.07 12.34
N GLY A 221 12.78 6.53 13.59
CA GLY A 221 11.93 7.63 14.05
C GLY A 221 10.42 7.32 14.15
N ILE A 222 10.04 6.05 13.95
CA ILE A 222 8.66 5.56 14.10
C ILE A 222 8.57 4.76 15.40
N ARG A 223 7.53 5.02 16.18
CA ARG A 223 7.27 4.33 17.46
C ARG A 223 7.09 2.83 17.24
N GLN A 224 7.82 2.04 18.02
CA GLN A 224 7.75 0.57 17.95
C GLN A 224 6.65 0.01 18.86
N GLY A 225 5.89 -0.97 18.35
CA GLY A 225 4.84 -1.65 19.12
C GLY A 225 3.73 -0.70 19.58
N TYR A 226 3.54 0.40 18.86
CA TYR A 226 2.58 1.43 19.22
C TYR A 226 1.22 1.20 18.57
N VAL A 227 0.15 1.28 19.37
CA VAL A 227 -1.22 1.22 18.85
C VAL A 227 -1.68 2.64 18.54
N ILE A 228 -2.00 2.90 17.27
CA ILE A 228 -2.49 4.19 16.80
C ILE A 228 -3.93 4.40 17.31
N ASP A 229 -4.17 5.46 18.07
CA ASP A 229 -5.49 5.80 18.60
C ASP A 229 -6.30 6.69 17.65
N ALA A 230 -5.63 7.53 16.88
CA ALA A 230 -6.27 8.38 15.87
C ALA A 230 -7.04 7.57 14.82
N SER A 231 -8.06 8.17 14.26
CA SER A 231 -8.71 7.63 13.08
C SER A 231 -7.77 7.78 11.87
N VAL A 232 -7.46 6.67 11.21
CA VAL A 232 -6.63 6.65 10.01
C VAL A 232 -7.50 6.30 8.81
N SER A 233 -7.32 7.03 7.72
CA SER A 233 -7.97 6.81 6.43
C SER A 233 -6.92 6.51 5.35
N LEU A 234 -7.32 5.92 4.24
CA LEU A 234 -6.47 5.76 3.05
C LEU A 234 -5.87 7.09 2.57
N LEU A 235 -6.58 8.21 2.77
CA LEU A 235 -6.14 9.54 2.36
C LEU A 235 -4.87 9.98 3.12
N ASP A 236 -4.66 9.46 4.32
CA ASP A 236 -3.57 9.86 5.23
C ASP A 236 -2.22 9.25 4.84
N THR A 237 -2.23 8.27 3.94
CA THR A 237 -1.01 7.56 3.51
C THR A 237 -0.06 8.47 2.75
N ALA A 238 -0.53 9.19 1.73
CA ALA A 238 0.35 10.07 0.94
C ALA A 238 0.98 11.20 1.77
N PRO A 239 0.25 11.96 2.62
CA PRO A 239 0.88 12.99 3.45
C PRO A 239 1.84 12.41 4.51
N THR A 240 1.57 11.18 5.02
CA THR A 240 2.49 10.51 5.95
C THR A 240 3.79 10.10 5.26
N ILE A 241 3.72 9.54 4.04
CA ILE A 241 4.90 9.22 3.24
C ILE A 241 5.65 10.49 2.84
N ALA A 242 4.94 11.56 2.45
CA ALA A 242 5.56 12.85 2.14
C ALA A 242 6.39 13.37 3.32
N ARG A 243 5.87 13.27 4.54
CA ARG A 243 6.60 13.62 5.77
C ARG A 243 7.87 12.78 5.95
N LEU A 244 7.80 11.46 5.76
CA LEU A 244 8.96 10.57 5.86
C LEU A 244 10.04 10.92 4.83
N LEU A 245 9.65 11.32 3.63
CA LEU A 245 10.54 11.74 2.55
C LEU A 245 11.08 13.17 2.71
N GLY A 246 10.58 13.93 3.70
CA GLY A 246 10.93 15.34 3.88
C GLY A 246 10.40 16.26 2.78
N ILE A 247 9.30 15.90 2.12
CA ILE A 247 8.64 16.70 1.07
C ILE A 247 7.33 17.31 1.60
N ALA A 248 7.00 18.50 1.13
CA ALA A 248 5.75 19.14 1.51
C ALA A 248 4.55 18.44 0.85
N PRO A 249 3.45 18.18 1.59
CA PRO A 249 2.24 17.67 0.98
C PRO A 249 1.62 18.71 0.03
N HIS A 250 0.87 18.24 -0.97
CA HIS A 250 0.16 19.14 -1.88
C HIS A 250 -1.01 19.82 -1.16
N HIS A 251 -1.20 21.11 -1.41
CA HIS A 251 -2.22 21.92 -0.72
C HIS A 251 -3.67 21.49 -1.03
N GLU A 252 -3.90 20.74 -2.10
CA GLU A 252 -5.20 20.17 -2.43
C GLU A 252 -5.44 18.78 -1.85
N TRP A 253 -4.48 18.18 -1.17
CA TRP A 253 -4.68 16.93 -0.47
C TRP A 253 -5.59 17.12 0.75
N GLU A 254 -6.49 16.17 0.98
CA GLU A 254 -7.47 16.23 2.07
C GLU A 254 -7.11 15.34 3.25
N GLY A 255 -6.25 14.34 3.04
CA GLY A 255 -5.69 13.53 4.11
C GLY A 255 -4.69 14.30 4.95
N ILE A 256 -4.42 13.80 6.12
CA ILE A 256 -3.48 14.38 7.09
C ILE A 256 -2.35 13.38 7.41
N CYS A 257 -1.20 13.89 7.78
CA CYS A 257 -0.12 13.05 8.28
C CYS A 257 -0.54 12.39 9.60
N VAL A 258 -0.28 11.09 9.74
CA VAL A 258 -0.52 10.34 10.99
C VAL A 258 0.62 10.70 11.97
N GLU A 259 0.56 11.88 12.57
CA GLU A 259 1.66 12.46 13.38
C GLU A 259 2.01 11.62 14.61
N GLU A 260 1.05 10.91 15.19
CA GLU A 260 1.29 10.15 16.43
C GLU A 260 2.19 8.92 16.25
N ILE A 261 2.49 8.52 15.00
CA ILE A 261 3.44 7.41 14.77
C ILE A 261 4.89 7.80 15.01
N PHE A 262 5.21 9.09 14.98
CA PHE A 262 6.59 9.55 15.12
C PHE A 262 7.01 9.61 16.60
N GLU A 263 8.29 9.33 16.83
CA GLU A 263 8.91 9.54 18.12
C GLU A 263 8.92 11.05 18.46
N PRO A 264 8.75 11.43 19.74
CA PRO A 264 8.73 12.82 20.16
C PRO A 264 10.10 13.51 20.00
#